data_f838f6d2e675cd393b5d2247b4f787de
#
_entry.id   f838f6d2e675cd393b5d2247b4f787de
#
_cell.length_a   1.000
_cell.length_b   1.000
_cell.length_c   1.000
_cell.angle_alpha   90.00
_cell.angle_beta   90.00
_cell.angle_gamma   90.00
#
_symmetry.space_group_name_H-M   'P 1'
#
loop_
_entity.id
_entity.type
_entity.pdbx_description
1 polymer ?
#
loop_
_entity_poly.entity_id
_entity_poly.type
_entity_poly.pdbx_seq_one_letter_code
_entity_poly.pdbx_strand_id
1 'polypeptide(L)'
;MMSSILIVEDDITFGMMLKTWLGKKGFEVSSVSNIARARKHIESQSVDLVLSDLRLPDHEGIDLLKWMNEQGMDIPLIIMTGYADIQSAVQAMKLGARDYIAKPVNPEELQIGRAHV
;
A
#
# COMPACT_ATOMS: atom_id res chain seq x y z
N MET A 1 17.71 3.46 11.07
CA MET A 1 16.30 3.23 11.41
C MET A 1 15.61 2.46 10.31
N MET A 2 14.78 1.48 10.66
CA MET A 2 14.01 0.74 9.66
C MET A 2 12.77 1.52 9.30
N SER A 3 12.52 1.66 7.99
CA SER A 3 11.27 2.23 7.53
C SER A 3 10.14 1.22 7.71
N SER A 4 8.96 1.71 8.03
CA SER A 4 7.79 0.91 8.33
C SER A 4 6.83 0.94 7.14
N ILE A 5 6.50 -0.25 6.64
CA ILE A 5 5.59 -0.41 5.49
C ILE A 5 4.34 -1.17 5.93
N LEU A 6 3.19 -0.64 5.57
CA LEU A 6 1.91 -1.33 5.75
C LEU A 6 1.42 -1.84 4.42
N ILE A 7 1.17 -3.15 4.34
CA ILE A 7 0.56 -3.78 3.18
C ILE A 7 -0.92 -3.98 3.46
N VAL A 8 -1.78 -3.55 2.55
CA VAL A 8 -3.23 -3.75 2.63
C VAL A 8 -3.64 -4.65 1.47
N GLU A 9 -3.85 -5.93 1.77
CA GLU A 9 -4.07 -6.96 0.78
C GLU A 9 -4.84 -8.13 1.38
N ASP A 10 -5.93 -8.54 0.75
CA ASP A 10 -6.73 -9.67 1.23
C ASP A 10 -6.25 -11.03 0.71
N ASP A 11 -5.45 -11.07 -0.34
CA ASP A 11 -4.79 -12.30 -0.78
C ASP A 11 -3.62 -12.60 0.15
N ILE A 12 -3.81 -13.60 1.03
CA ILE A 12 -2.84 -13.93 2.07
C ILE A 12 -1.50 -14.34 1.46
N THR A 13 -1.51 -15.14 0.43
CA THR A 13 -0.28 -15.63 -0.21
C THR A 13 0.52 -14.49 -0.81
N PHE A 14 -0.14 -13.61 -1.53
CA PHE A 14 0.51 -12.46 -2.15
C PHE A 14 1.04 -11.49 -1.09
N GLY A 15 0.23 -11.21 -0.07
CA GLY A 15 0.64 -10.33 1.02
C GLY A 15 1.85 -10.87 1.78
N MET A 16 1.90 -12.18 2.02
CA MET A 16 3.04 -12.81 2.69
C MET A 16 4.29 -12.77 1.83
N MET A 17 4.15 -12.97 0.52
CA MET A 17 5.29 -12.87 -0.40
C MET A 17 5.91 -11.48 -0.33
N LEU A 18 5.10 -10.44 -0.42
CA LEU A 18 5.57 -9.06 -0.33
C LEU A 18 6.21 -8.77 1.02
N LYS A 19 5.57 -9.21 2.10
CA LYS A 19 6.08 -9.00 3.45
C LYS A 19 7.46 -9.64 3.63
N THR A 20 7.61 -10.87 3.16
CA THR A 20 8.87 -11.58 3.25
C THR A 20 9.96 -10.88 2.44
N TRP A 21 9.64 -10.51 1.22
CA TRP A 21 10.60 -9.88 0.33
C TRP A 21 11.06 -8.52 0.88
N LEU A 22 10.10 -7.68 1.30
CA LEU A 22 10.43 -6.36 1.85
C LEU A 22 11.15 -6.47 3.18
N GLY A 23 10.80 -7.45 4.01
CA GLY A 23 11.52 -7.71 5.25
C GLY A 23 12.98 -8.04 5.02
N LYS A 24 13.27 -8.80 3.96
CA LYS A 24 14.67 -9.12 3.59
C LYS A 24 15.44 -7.90 3.13
N LYS A 25 14.74 -6.86 2.66
CA LYS A 25 15.37 -5.59 2.28
C LYS A 25 15.62 -4.67 3.48
N GLY A 26 15.20 -5.08 4.66
CA GLY A 26 15.43 -4.32 5.87
C GLY A 26 14.28 -3.45 6.34
N PHE A 27 13.11 -3.58 5.72
CA PHE A 27 11.92 -2.84 6.14
C PHE A 27 11.19 -3.58 7.26
N GLU A 28 10.55 -2.83 8.13
CA GLU A 28 9.61 -3.37 9.10
C GLU A 28 8.24 -3.39 8.44
N VAL A 29 7.68 -4.59 8.22
CA VAL A 29 6.50 -4.76 7.40
C VAL A 29 5.36 -5.35 8.20
N SER A 30 4.19 -4.72 8.11
CA SER A 30 2.93 -5.24 8.64
C SER A 30 1.97 -5.45 7.50
N SER A 31 1.07 -6.42 7.64
CA SER A 31 0.08 -6.72 6.61
C SER A 31 -1.30 -6.83 7.24
N VAL A 32 -2.26 -6.19 6.63
CA VAL A 32 -3.68 -6.25 7.03
C VAL A 32 -4.54 -6.59 5.82
N SER A 33 -5.74 -7.10 6.07
CA SER A 33 -6.56 -7.69 5.00
C SER A 33 -7.72 -6.80 4.55
N ASN A 34 -7.93 -5.65 5.16
CA ASN A 34 -9.03 -4.76 4.79
C ASN A 34 -8.74 -3.33 5.21
N ILE A 35 -9.57 -2.40 4.75
CA ILE A 35 -9.38 -0.97 5.00
C ILE A 35 -9.62 -0.61 6.47
N ALA A 36 -10.60 -1.21 7.11
CA ALA A 36 -10.86 -0.93 8.52
C ALA A 36 -9.64 -1.23 9.40
N ARG A 37 -8.97 -2.36 9.15
CA ARG A 37 -7.75 -2.72 9.86
C ARG A 37 -6.59 -1.81 9.49
N ALA A 38 -6.51 -1.39 8.22
CA ALA A 38 -5.48 -0.46 7.79
C ALA A 38 -5.60 0.87 8.53
N ARG A 39 -6.82 1.41 8.66
CA ARG A 39 -7.05 2.66 9.37
C ARG A 39 -6.62 2.55 10.83
N LYS A 40 -7.01 1.47 11.51
CA LYS A 40 -6.60 1.25 12.90
C LYS A 40 -5.09 1.17 13.04
N HIS A 41 -4.43 0.48 12.13
CA HIS A 41 -2.98 0.35 12.17
C HIS A 41 -2.30 1.70 12.00
N ILE A 42 -2.75 2.50 11.03
CA ILE A 42 -2.19 3.82 10.76
C ILE A 42 -2.39 4.76 11.96
N GLU A 43 -3.52 4.64 12.65
CA GLU A 43 -3.82 5.47 13.82
C GLU A 43 -2.96 5.11 15.04
N SER A 44 -2.54 3.86 15.16
CA SER A 44 -1.84 3.37 16.35
C SER A 44 -0.35 3.14 16.16
N GLN A 45 0.12 3.04 14.94
CA GLN A 45 1.52 2.73 14.63
C GLN A 45 2.09 3.76 13.65
N SER A 46 3.39 3.95 13.74
CA SER A 46 4.09 4.79 12.77
C SER A 46 4.24 4.04 11.45
N VAL A 47 3.82 4.65 10.36
CA VAL A 47 3.89 4.06 9.02
C VAL A 47 4.55 5.05 8.06
N ASP A 48 5.55 4.57 7.34
CA ASP A 48 6.29 5.41 6.39
C ASP A 48 5.82 5.25 4.95
N LEU A 49 5.18 4.13 4.64
CA LEU A 49 4.67 3.84 3.30
C LEU A 49 3.51 2.86 3.39
N VAL A 50 2.47 3.09 2.60
CA VAL A 50 1.35 2.15 2.46
C VAL A 50 1.36 1.57 1.05
N LEU A 51 1.31 0.24 0.96
CA LEU A 51 1.09 -0.48 -0.29
C LEU A 51 -0.31 -1.08 -0.21
N SER A 52 -1.25 -0.58 -0.99
CA SER A 52 -2.64 -1.04 -0.91
C SER A 52 -3.12 -1.60 -2.23
N ASP A 53 -3.78 -2.75 -2.15
CA ASP A 53 -4.59 -3.21 -3.27
C ASP A 53 -5.68 -2.18 -3.54
N LEU A 54 -6.10 -2.09 -4.79
CA LEU A 54 -7.17 -1.21 -5.18
C LEU A 54 -8.52 -1.71 -4.66
N ARG A 55 -8.76 -3.02 -4.69
CA ARG A 55 -10.02 -3.62 -4.27
C ARG A 55 -9.83 -4.51 -3.06
N LEU A 56 -10.60 -4.23 -2.03
CA LEU A 56 -10.55 -4.95 -0.76
C LEU A 56 -11.98 -5.36 -0.36
N PRO A 57 -12.13 -6.31 0.58
CA PRO A 57 -13.47 -6.84 0.91
C PRO A 57 -14.45 -5.79 1.43
N ASP A 58 -13.98 -4.78 2.13
CA ASP A 58 -14.85 -3.78 2.76
C ASP A 58 -14.94 -2.47 1.97
N HIS A 59 -13.82 -2.02 1.39
CA HIS A 59 -13.74 -0.74 0.67
C HIS A 59 -12.66 -0.83 -0.40
N GLU A 60 -12.52 0.22 -1.18
CA GLU A 60 -11.43 0.31 -2.16
C GLU A 60 -10.22 1.02 -1.56
N GLY A 61 -9.04 0.76 -2.13
CA GLY A 61 -7.81 1.45 -1.72
C GLY A 61 -7.89 2.96 -1.87
N ILE A 62 -8.69 3.44 -2.84
CA ILE A 62 -8.96 4.87 -3.02
C ILE A 62 -9.64 5.47 -1.79
N ASP A 63 -10.53 4.71 -1.15
CA ASP A 63 -11.19 5.17 0.07
C ASP A 63 -10.21 5.37 1.21
N LEU A 64 -9.20 4.52 1.31
CA LEU A 64 -8.13 4.71 2.28
C LEU A 64 -7.36 6.00 2.01
N LEU A 65 -7.03 6.24 0.75
CA LEU A 65 -6.31 7.45 0.34
C LEU A 65 -7.12 8.71 0.67
N LYS A 66 -8.41 8.71 0.37
CA LYS A 66 -9.30 9.83 0.71
C LYS A 66 -9.32 10.08 2.22
N TRP A 67 -9.45 9.01 3.00
CA TRP A 67 -9.44 9.14 4.45
C TRP A 67 -8.13 9.71 4.96
N MET A 68 -6.99 9.25 4.43
CA MET A 68 -5.68 9.76 4.83
C MET A 68 -5.56 11.26 4.48
N ASN A 69 -6.05 11.66 3.31
CA ASN A 69 -6.06 13.07 2.93
C ASN A 69 -6.92 13.91 3.87
N GLU A 70 -8.08 13.42 4.24
CA GLU A 70 -8.99 14.11 5.16
C GLU A 70 -8.37 14.28 6.55
N GLN A 71 -7.55 13.33 6.96
CA GLN A 71 -6.85 13.38 8.25
C GLN A 71 -5.58 14.22 8.21
N GLY A 72 -5.21 14.74 7.05
CA GLY A 72 -3.99 15.51 6.90
C GLY A 72 -2.72 14.68 7.03
N MET A 73 -2.80 13.39 6.77
CA MET A 73 -1.66 12.48 6.85
C MET A 73 -0.81 12.58 5.60
N ASP A 74 0.48 12.78 5.77
CA ASP A 74 1.44 12.89 4.67
C ASP A 74 2.24 11.60 4.53
N ILE A 75 1.53 10.49 4.38
CA ILE A 75 2.12 9.17 4.21
C ILE A 75 1.96 8.76 2.74
N PRO A 76 3.06 8.46 2.03
CA PRO A 76 2.95 8.00 0.65
C PRO A 76 2.18 6.69 0.56
N LEU A 77 1.32 6.60 -0.45
CA LEU A 77 0.52 5.41 -0.72
C LEU A 77 0.73 5.00 -2.17
N ILE A 78 1.05 3.73 -2.37
CA ILE A 78 1.18 3.12 -3.70
C ILE A 78 0.03 2.13 -3.89
N ILE A 79 -0.67 2.26 -5.01
CA ILE A 79 -1.77 1.36 -5.36
C ILE A 79 -1.24 0.16 -6.14
N MET A 80 -1.71 -1.03 -5.77
CA MET A 80 -1.51 -2.25 -6.54
C MET A 80 -2.81 -2.57 -7.27
N THR A 81 -2.77 -2.79 -8.56
CA THR A 81 -3.98 -2.93 -9.37
C THR A 81 -3.84 -3.99 -10.46
N GLY A 82 -4.96 -4.63 -10.79
CA GLY A 82 -5.04 -5.47 -11.98
C GLY A 82 -5.27 -4.63 -13.24
N TYR A 83 -5.11 -5.24 -14.41
CA TYR A 83 -5.24 -4.52 -15.68
C TYR A 83 -6.61 -3.88 -15.88
N ALA A 84 -7.66 -4.49 -15.37
CA ALA A 84 -9.02 -3.97 -15.53
C ALA A 84 -9.27 -2.68 -14.75
N ASP A 85 -8.37 -2.31 -13.85
CA ASP A 85 -8.56 -1.21 -12.91
C ASP A 85 -7.68 0.00 -13.21
N ILE A 86 -7.15 0.12 -14.44
CA ILE A 86 -6.24 1.22 -14.78
C ILE A 86 -6.89 2.58 -14.59
N GLN A 87 -8.18 2.73 -14.94
CA GLN A 87 -8.86 4.02 -14.76
C GLN A 87 -8.97 4.42 -13.29
N SER A 88 -9.22 3.45 -12.42
CA SER A 88 -9.26 3.70 -10.98
C SER A 88 -7.87 4.05 -10.45
N ALA A 89 -6.82 3.43 -10.98
CA ALA A 89 -5.44 3.77 -10.62
C ALA A 89 -5.12 5.22 -11.02
N VAL A 90 -5.54 5.64 -12.21
CA VAL A 90 -5.37 7.02 -12.67
C VAL A 90 -6.09 7.99 -11.73
N GLN A 91 -7.30 7.65 -11.30
CA GLN A 91 -8.03 8.47 -10.33
C GLN A 91 -7.27 8.56 -9.00
N ALA A 92 -6.69 7.46 -8.54
CA ALA A 92 -5.88 7.46 -7.31
C ALA A 92 -4.68 8.40 -7.44
N MET A 93 -4.03 8.44 -8.61
CA MET A 93 -2.93 9.37 -8.84
C MET A 93 -3.40 10.81 -8.74
N LYS A 94 -4.58 11.12 -9.27
CA LYS A 94 -5.16 12.47 -9.16
C LYS A 94 -5.48 12.85 -7.72
N LEU A 95 -5.73 11.87 -6.86
CA LEU A 95 -6.00 12.08 -5.44
C LEU A 95 -4.73 12.12 -4.58
N GLY A 96 -3.57 11.94 -5.20
CA GLY A 96 -2.30 12.08 -4.51
C GLY A 96 -1.57 10.79 -4.20
N ALA A 97 -1.99 9.64 -4.77
CA ALA A 97 -1.20 8.42 -4.65
C ALA A 97 0.20 8.66 -5.21
N ARG A 98 1.21 8.07 -4.58
CA ARG A 98 2.60 8.23 -5.02
C ARG A 98 2.84 7.53 -6.35
N ASP A 99 2.25 6.36 -6.52
CA ASP A 99 2.43 5.56 -7.72
C ASP A 99 1.36 4.46 -7.78
N TYR A 100 1.33 3.73 -8.88
CA TYR A 100 0.55 2.51 -8.97
C TYR A 100 1.38 1.43 -9.67
N ILE A 101 1.13 0.17 -9.30
CA ILE A 101 1.87 -0.97 -9.81
C ILE A 101 0.85 -2.01 -10.28
N ALA A 102 1.05 -2.54 -11.50
CA ALA A 102 0.18 -3.58 -12.03
C ALA A 102 0.51 -4.94 -11.42
N LYS A 103 -0.51 -5.70 -11.06
CA LYS A 103 -0.35 -7.08 -10.63
C LYS A 103 -0.22 -8.01 -11.86
N PRO A 104 0.53 -9.09 -11.75
CA PRO A 104 1.31 -9.53 -10.60
C PRO A 104 2.54 -8.64 -10.38
N VAL A 105 2.83 -8.35 -9.12
CA VAL A 105 3.96 -7.49 -8.78
C VAL A 105 5.26 -8.30 -8.85
N ASN A 106 6.19 -7.81 -9.64
CA ASN A 106 7.55 -8.30 -9.60
C ASN A 106 8.27 -7.53 -8.51
N PRO A 107 8.77 -8.17 -7.44
CA PRO A 107 9.44 -7.48 -6.36
C PRO A 107 10.59 -6.59 -6.81
N GLU A 108 11.28 -6.94 -7.89
CA GLU A 108 12.37 -6.14 -8.42
C GLU A 108 11.90 -4.81 -8.99
N GLU A 109 10.65 -4.71 -9.43
CA GLU A 109 10.08 -3.49 -9.97
C GLU A 109 9.66 -2.50 -8.89
N LEU A 110 9.53 -2.93 -7.64
CA LEU A 110 9.07 -2.06 -6.57
C LEU A 110 10.04 -0.95 -6.23
N GLN A 111 11.31 -1.13 -6.40
CA GLN A 111 12.37 -0.13 -6.20
C GLN A 111 12.19 0.77 -4.96
N ILE A 112 11.48 0.28 -3.96
CA ILE A 112 11.14 1.07 -2.78
C ILE A 112 12.40 1.53 -2.05
N GLY A 113 13.37 0.65 -1.92
CA GLY A 113 14.62 0.97 -1.25
C GLY A 113 15.46 2.02 -1.97
N ARG A 114 15.24 2.24 -3.27
CA ARG A 114 15.97 3.25 -4.03
C ARG A 114 15.26 4.58 -4.07
N ALA A 115 13.94 4.53 -4.19
CA ALA A 115 13.16 5.72 -4.45
C ALA A 115 12.89 6.54 -3.19
N HIS A 116 12.89 5.91 -2.04
CA HIS A 116 12.35 6.51 -0.82
C HIS A 116 13.28 6.42 0.38
N VAL A 117 14.48 6.01 0.14
CA VAL A 117 15.47 5.90 1.22
C VAL A 117 16.55 6.91 1.02
#